data_0b7d467bb90afb5a1b425a2db06b9758
#
_entry.id   0b7d467bb90afb5a1b425a2db06b9758
#
_cell.length_a   1.000
_cell.length_b   1.000
_cell.length_c   1.000
_cell.angle_alpha   90.00
_cell.angle_beta   90.00
_cell.angle_gamma   90.00
#
_symmetry.space_group_name_H-M   'P 1'
#
loop_
_entity.id
_entity.type
_entity.pdbx_description
1 polymer ?
#
loop_
_entity_poly.entity_id
_entity_poly.type
_entity_poly.pdbx_seq_one_letter_code
_entity_poly.pdbx_strand_id
1 'polypeptide(L)'
;ETAWLMPERLDRNEVQYYLSRCKQAGFNMVQVQVMDGVPSFNIYGQMSLPHGWDLSKADPAGVYSYWKHLDYIVETARDNGIYIGMVAIWGSQVKNGKINAEQAKAYGRFLAGRYRKYPNIIWIMGGDIQGDIHPEVWNAMASMIKGIDRDHLMTYHPRGRYTSAKWWNKASWIDFHCFQSGHRKYDQRMNDKHYPIPDGTEEDAWMYVDSTWSYKPVKPVIDDEPSYEGIPKGLHDADEERWQDYDVRRYAYWSVFAGSCGHTYGHNSIMQMLKPGYHTGYGRDGEEVTWYQALNAPGFNQMKYLKDLMLSLPYFDRIPDQSIIVGNNGKRYQRLIATRGNDYLMIYNYTCSSMKLDLRKISGGKKKTWWMDAATGKLTYIGEFANKTITFRPQKPDGYIHDGVFIAIDSDKKYLSENKEFIEKKE
;
A
#
# COMPACT_ATOMS: atom_id res chain seq x y z
N GLU A 1 1.77 -0.99 5.27
CA GLU A 1 1.16 -2.14 5.95
C GLU A 1 -0.25 -1.80 6.42
N THR A 2 -1.16 -2.78 6.40
CA THR A 2 -2.56 -2.62 6.78
C THR A 2 -2.86 -3.31 8.11
N ALA A 3 -3.30 -2.55 9.11
CA ALA A 3 -3.63 -3.01 10.45
C ALA A 3 -4.96 -2.38 10.93
N TRP A 4 -6.04 -2.59 10.16
CA TRP A 4 -7.30 -1.87 10.33
C TRP A 4 -7.78 -1.85 11.79
N LEU A 5 -7.81 -3.00 12.44
CA LEU A 5 -8.38 -3.16 13.78
C LEU A 5 -7.34 -3.09 14.92
N MET A 6 -6.12 -2.60 14.66
CA MET A 6 -5.09 -2.44 15.69
C MET A 6 -5.58 -1.64 16.90
N PRO A 7 -6.26 -0.47 16.75
CA PRO A 7 -6.71 0.31 17.90
C PRO A 7 -7.74 -0.40 18.79
N GLU A 8 -8.48 -1.37 18.22
CA GLU A 8 -9.54 -2.07 18.91
C GLU A 8 -9.08 -3.38 19.53
N ARG A 9 -8.10 -4.06 18.92
CA ARG A 9 -7.79 -5.46 19.25
C ARG A 9 -6.43 -5.69 19.89
N LEU A 10 -5.49 -4.75 19.84
CA LEU A 10 -4.18 -4.92 20.46
C LEU A 10 -4.06 -4.16 21.78
N ASP A 11 -3.44 -4.80 22.77
CA ASP A 11 -3.00 -4.14 23.99
C ASP A 11 -1.67 -3.38 23.75
N ARG A 12 -1.17 -2.68 24.79
CA ARG A 12 0.04 -1.88 24.67
C ARG A 12 1.29 -2.70 24.33
N ASN A 13 1.42 -3.91 24.89
CA ASN A 13 2.58 -4.78 24.62
C ASN A 13 2.52 -5.33 23.20
N GLU A 14 1.33 -5.72 22.77
CA GLU A 14 1.07 -6.20 21.40
C GLU A 14 1.33 -5.10 20.36
N VAL A 15 0.89 -3.86 20.63
CA VAL A 15 1.17 -2.69 19.78
C VAL A 15 2.68 -2.47 19.65
N GLN A 16 3.42 -2.47 20.77
CA GLN A 16 4.87 -2.32 20.76
C GLN A 16 5.55 -3.43 19.95
N TYR A 17 5.14 -4.67 20.15
CA TYR A 17 5.67 -5.82 19.41
C TYR A 17 5.38 -5.71 17.91
N TYR A 18 4.14 -5.45 17.53
CA TYR A 18 3.72 -5.32 16.14
C TYR A 18 4.50 -4.23 15.39
N LEU A 19 4.55 -3.02 15.95
CA LEU A 19 5.24 -1.89 15.31
C LEU A 19 6.76 -2.12 15.23
N SER A 20 7.36 -2.79 16.22
CA SER A 20 8.79 -3.16 16.13
C SER A 20 9.05 -4.16 15.00
N ARG A 21 8.14 -5.11 14.76
CA ARG A 21 8.21 -6.06 13.65
C ARG A 21 8.01 -5.38 12.30
N CYS A 22 7.08 -4.41 12.21
CA CYS A 22 6.91 -3.60 11.00
C CYS A 22 8.19 -2.82 10.65
N LYS A 23 8.84 -2.21 11.65
CA LYS A 23 10.13 -1.54 11.47
C LYS A 23 11.20 -2.50 10.94
N GLN A 24 11.34 -3.70 11.55
CA GLN A 24 12.30 -4.73 11.13
C GLN A 24 12.04 -5.21 9.70
N ALA A 25 10.78 -5.35 9.31
CA ALA A 25 10.37 -5.70 7.95
C ALA A 25 10.50 -4.55 6.94
N GLY A 26 10.90 -3.35 7.40
CA GLY A 26 11.16 -2.20 6.54
C GLY A 26 9.94 -1.36 6.20
N PHE A 27 8.78 -1.59 6.82
CA PHE A 27 7.62 -0.73 6.64
C PHE A 27 7.86 0.65 7.27
N ASN A 28 7.42 1.70 6.59
CA ASN A 28 7.51 3.07 7.05
C ASN A 28 6.13 3.70 7.35
N MET A 29 5.05 3.00 7.07
CA MET A 29 3.68 3.43 7.33
C MET A 29 2.81 2.22 7.68
N VAL A 30 1.88 2.42 8.63
CA VAL A 30 0.81 1.47 8.98
C VAL A 30 -0.53 2.20 8.92
N GLN A 31 -1.50 1.62 8.22
CA GLN A 31 -2.87 2.14 8.14
C GLN A 31 -3.72 1.54 9.24
N VAL A 32 -4.53 2.37 9.90
CA VAL A 32 -5.45 1.95 10.97
C VAL A 32 -6.80 2.62 10.82
N GLN A 33 -7.85 1.94 11.19
CA GLN A 33 -9.17 2.56 11.39
C GLN A 33 -9.20 3.24 12.76
N VAL A 34 -9.47 4.55 12.78
CA VAL A 34 -9.64 5.27 14.04
C VAL A 34 -10.95 4.86 14.71
N MET A 35 -12.01 4.68 13.93
CA MET A 35 -13.26 4.07 14.35
C MET A 35 -13.80 3.14 13.25
N ASP A 36 -13.85 1.84 13.51
CA ASP A 36 -14.54 0.86 12.66
C ASP A 36 -16.05 0.94 12.85
N GLY A 37 -16.49 1.05 14.11
CA GLY A 37 -17.88 1.23 14.54
C GLY A 37 -18.17 2.63 15.09
N VAL A 38 -19.45 2.96 15.24
CA VAL A 38 -19.91 4.17 15.93
C VAL A 38 -20.88 3.78 17.03
N PRO A 39 -20.40 3.65 18.29
CA PRO A 39 -19.00 3.79 18.74
C PRO A 39 -18.14 2.53 18.49
N SER A 40 -16.82 2.70 18.49
CA SER A 40 -15.83 1.62 18.62
C SER A 40 -15.40 1.39 20.05
N PHE A 41 -14.85 0.20 20.33
CA PHE A 41 -14.30 -0.17 21.63
C PHE A 41 -12.85 -0.65 21.49
N ASN A 42 -11.97 -0.23 22.38
CA ASN A 42 -10.63 -0.79 22.44
C ASN A 42 -10.58 -2.08 23.26
N ILE A 43 -9.44 -2.76 23.26
CA ILE A 43 -9.22 -4.03 23.99
C ILE A 43 -9.48 -3.90 25.52
N TYR A 44 -9.44 -2.69 26.06
CA TYR A 44 -9.71 -2.41 27.49
C TYR A 44 -11.20 -2.12 27.76
N GLY A 45 -12.08 -2.31 26.76
CA GLY A 45 -13.51 -2.04 26.88
C GLY A 45 -13.90 -0.56 26.89
N GLN A 46 -12.95 0.34 26.55
CA GLN A 46 -13.23 1.76 26.54
C GLN A 46 -13.83 2.19 25.19
N MET A 47 -14.90 2.95 25.27
CA MET A 47 -15.69 3.42 24.13
C MET A 47 -15.09 4.68 23.54
N SER A 48 -15.08 4.78 22.20
CA SER A 48 -14.61 5.98 21.48
C SER A 48 -15.51 7.19 21.67
N LEU A 49 -16.82 6.97 21.86
CA LEU A 49 -17.84 8.01 22.03
C LEU A 49 -18.70 7.75 23.29
N PRO A 50 -18.13 7.87 24.50
CA PRO A 50 -18.84 7.51 25.75
C PRO A 50 -20.04 8.41 26.04
N HIS A 51 -20.11 9.58 25.44
CA HIS A 51 -21.22 10.53 25.53
C HIS A 51 -21.79 10.90 24.14
N GLY A 52 -21.80 9.93 23.21
CA GLY A 52 -22.18 10.16 21.82
C GLY A 52 -21.23 11.17 21.16
N TRP A 53 -21.75 12.04 20.32
CA TRP A 53 -20.96 13.05 19.61
C TRP A 53 -20.56 14.28 20.44
N ASP A 54 -20.73 14.26 21.78
CA ASP A 54 -20.14 15.25 22.68
C ASP A 54 -18.64 14.94 22.90
N LEU A 55 -17.82 15.29 21.93
CA LEU A 55 -16.38 15.01 21.89
C LEU A 55 -15.59 15.75 23.00
N SER A 56 -16.17 16.75 23.65
CA SER A 56 -15.54 17.41 24.82
C SER A 56 -15.40 16.45 26.01
N LYS A 57 -16.17 15.37 26.03
CA LYS A 57 -16.18 14.33 27.08
C LYS A 57 -15.63 12.98 26.60
N ALA A 58 -15.00 12.96 25.42
CA ALA A 58 -14.47 11.71 24.85
C ALA A 58 -13.27 11.14 25.61
N ASP A 59 -12.55 11.97 26.38
CA ASP A 59 -11.36 11.58 27.14
C ASP A 59 -11.49 11.92 28.63
N PRO A 60 -12.19 11.12 29.43
CA PRO A 60 -12.41 11.39 30.84
C PRO A 60 -11.10 11.39 31.64
N ALA A 61 -11.01 12.31 32.60
CA ALA A 61 -9.85 12.40 33.49
C ALA A 61 -9.67 11.11 34.31
N GLY A 62 -8.41 10.69 34.51
CA GLY A 62 -8.09 9.50 35.33
C GLY A 62 -8.34 8.15 34.67
N VAL A 63 -8.96 8.09 33.48
CA VAL A 63 -9.23 6.86 32.75
C VAL A 63 -8.22 6.68 31.62
N TYR A 64 -7.79 5.44 31.38
CA TYR A 64 -7.05 5.07 30.15
C TYR A 64 -8.08 4.88 29.04
N SER A 65 -8.51 5.98 28.44
CA SER A 65 -9.61 6.04 27.47
C SER A 65 -9.25 5.40 26.13
N TYR A 66 -10.23 5.27 25.24
CA TYR A 66 -10.05 4.90 23.84
C TYR A 66 -8.98 5.80 23.15
N TRP A 67 -9.09 7.10 23.35
CA TRP A 67 -8.23 8.09 22.74
C TRP A 67 -6.81 8.10 23.30
N LYS A 68 -6.63 7.81 24.60
CA LYS A 68 -5.28 7.61 25.17
C LYS A 68 -4.61 6.35 24.62
N HIS A 69 -5.39 5.33 24.30
CA HIS A 69 -4.85 4.15 23.63
C HIS A 69 -4.41 4.47 22.20
N LEU A 70 -5.19 5.24 21.46
CA LEU A 70 -4.80 5.70 20.12
C LEU A 70 -3.57 6.64 20.16
N ASP A 71 -3.48 7.54 21.16
CA ASP A 71 -2.26 8.35 21.39
C ASP A 71 -1.03 7.45 21.59
N TYR A 72 -1.16 6.40 22.40
CA TYR A 72 -0.07 5.44 22.64
C TYR A 72 0.37 4.74 21.36
N ILE A 73 -0.57 4.37 20.49
CA ILE A 73 -0.26 3.77 19.18
C ILE A 73 0.54 4.76 18.33
N VAL A 74 0.10 6.02 18.24
CA VAL A 74 0.77 7.06 17.45
C VAL A 74 2.18 7.35 17.98
N GLU A 75 2.35 7.45 19.29
CA GLU A 75 3.63 7.69 19.93
C GLU A 75 4.57 6.50 19.74
N THR A 76 4.10 5.28 19.94
CA THR A 76 4.88 4.06 19.71
C THR A 76 5.31 3.94 18.24
N ALA A 77 4.43 4.30 17.29
CA ALA A 77 4.76 4.31 15.87
C ALA A 77 5.87 5.35 15.56
N ARG A 78 5.74 6.58 16.10
CA ARG A 78 6.77 7.62 15.98
C ARG A 78 8.14 7.12 16.47
N ASP A 79 8.17 6.51 17.64
CA ASP A 79 9.41 6.03 18.27
C ASP A 79 10.05 4.86 17.47
N ASN A 80 9.24 4.19 16.63
CA ASN A 80 9.71 3.20 15.67
C ASN A 80 10.00 3.78 14.27
N GLY A 81 9.82 5.09 14.05
CA GLY A 81 10.00 5.72 12.73
C GLY A 81 8.91 5.36 11.71
N ILE A 82 7.70 5.07 12.20
CA ILE A 82 6.55 4.64 11.39
C ILE A 82 5.49 5.74 11.37
N TYR A 83 4.97 6.05 10.19
CA TYR A 83 3.80 6.90 10.02
C TYR A 83 2.52 6.09 10.29
N ILE A 84 1.53 6.74 10.89
CA ILE A 84 0.18 6.20 11.02
C ILE A 84 -0.72 6.84 9.97
N GLY A 85 -1.24 6.01 9.05
CA GLY A 85 -2.32 6.37 8.14
C GLY A 85 -3.65 6.23 8.87
N MET A 86 -4.21 7.36 9.30
CA MET A 86 -5.44 7.39 10.09
C MET A 86 -6.67 7.43 9.18
N VAL A 87 -7.35 6.29 9.02
CA VAL A 87 -8.71 6.27 8.44
C VAL A 87 -9.66 6.77 9.52
N ALA A 88 -10.09 8.02 9.40
CA ALA A 88 -10.79 8.75 10.45
C ALA A 88 -12.06 8.03 10.94
N ILE A 89 -12.84 7.48 10.01
CA ILE A 89 -14.04 6.68 10.27
C ILE A 89 -14.25 5.75 9.08
N TRP A 90 -14.64 4.50 9.34
CA TRP A 90 -14.87 3.56 8.24
C TRP A 90 -16.09 3.92 7.39
N GLY A 91 -15.97 3.80 6.08
CA GLY A 91 -16.95 4.31 5.12
C GLY A 91 -18.36 3.74 5.27
N SER A 92 -18.50 2.49 5.74
CA SER A 92 -19.81 1.92 6.02
C SER A 92 -20.59 2.70 7.09
N GLN A 93 -19.92 3.33 8.04
CA GLN A 93 -20.56 4.14 9.08
C GLN A 93 -21.17 5.43 8.49
N VAL A 94 -20.48 6.04 7.54
CA VAL A 94 -21.01 7.20 6.79
C VAL A 94 -22.19 6.77 5.91
N LYS A 95 -22.03 5.67 5.14
CA LYS A 95 -23.10 5.12 4.30
C LYS A 95 -24.37 4.80 5.09
N ASN A 96 -24.23 4.31 6.33
CA ASN A 96 -25.35 3.93 7.19
C ASN A 96 -25.89 5.11 8.02
N GLY A 97 -25.46 6.36 7.73
CA GLY A 97 -25.96 7.56 8.40
C GLY A 97 -25.59 7.67 9.89
N LYS A 98 -24.53 6.99 10.33
CA LYS A 98 -24.06 7.05 11.73
C LYS A 98 -23.38 8.36 12.10
N ILE A 99 -23.06 9.17 11.09
CA ILE A 99 -22.47 10.50 11.22
C ILE A 99 -23.02 11.41 10.13
N ASN A 100 -23.45 12.62 10.48
CA ASN A 100 -23.85 13.66 9.55
C ASN A 100 -22.73 14.70 9.35
N ALA A 101 -22.91 15.67 8.44
CA ALA A 101 -21.89 16.67 8.10
C ALA A 101 -21.48 17.56 9.31
N GLU A 102 -22.40 17.94 10.18
CA GLU A 102 -22.07 18.76 11.36
C GLU A 102 -21.26 17.95 12.39
N GLN A 103 -21.65 16.71 12.63
CA GLN A 103 -20.87 15.78 13.47
C GLN A 103 -19.49 15.50 12.88
N ALA A 104 -19.41 15.31 11.56
CA ALA A 104 -18.15 15.11 10.82
C ALA A 104 -17.21 16.33 10.95
N LYS A 105 -17.76 17.53 10.90
CA LYS A 105 -17.00 18.77 11.12
C LYS A 105 -16.48 18.87 12.56
N ALA A 106 -17.33 18.56 13.56
CA ALA A 106 -16.92 18.53 14.95
C ALA A 106 -15.86 17.48 15.23
N TYR A 107 -16.02 16.29 14.63
CA TYR A 107 -15.08 15.17 14.74
C TYR A 107 -13.74 15.51 14.07
N GLY A 108 -13.74 16.10 12.88
CA GLY A 108 -12.53 16.57 12.22
C GLY A 108 -11.76 17.60 13.05
N ARG A 109 -12.48 18.53 13.72
CA ARG A 109 -11.88 19.49 14.66
C ARG A 109 -11.21 18.79 15.85
N PHE A 110 -11.88 17.79 16.42
CA PHE A 110 -11.34 17.01 17.54
C PHE A 110 -10.08 16.26 17.13
N LEU A 111 -10.11 15.53 16.00
CA LEU A 111 -8.97 14.78 15.50
C LEU A 111 -7.77 15.69 15.22
N ALA A 112 -7.96 16.73 14.42
CA ALA A 112 -6.88 17.66 14.09
C ALA A 112 -6.33 18.37 15.33
N GLY A 113 -7.19 18.79 16.26
CA GLY A 113 -6.77 19.41 17.53
C GLY A 113 -5.87 18.49 18.35
N ARG A 114 -6.17 17.17 18.36
CA ARG A 114 -5.42 16.18 19.13
C ARG A 114 -4.12 15.77 18.45
N TYR A 115 -4.14 15.49 17.14
CA TYR A 115 -3.05 14.79 16.45
C TYR A 115 -2.12 15.67 15.63
N ARG A 116 -2.43 16.93 15.30
CA ARG A 116 -1.56 17.82 14.50
C ARG A 116 -0.15 18.03 15.08
N LYS A 117 0.05 17.75 16.36
CA LYS A 117 1.35 17.88 17.03
C LYS A 117 2.30 16.70 16.78
N TYR A 118 1.79 15.58 16.30
CA TYR A 118 2.58 14.37 16.02
C TYR A 118 3.08 14.39 14.59
N PRO A 119 4.39 14.25 14.33
CA PRO A 119 4.95 14.42 12.98
C PRO A 119 4.68 13.24 12.04
N ASN A 120 4.12 12.16 12.55
CA ASN A 120 4.00 10.87 11.88
C ASN A 120 2.54 10.49 11.55
N ILE A 121 1.72 11.47 11.17
CA ILE A 121 0.31 11.26 10.78
C ILE A 121 0.14 11.47 9.28
N ILE A 122 -0.68 10.63 8.66
CA ILE A 122 -1.26 10.84 7.34
C ILE A 122 -2.77 10.67 7.49
N TRP A 123 -3.54 11.66 7.07
CA TRP A 123 -5.00 11.61 7.14
C TRP A 123 -5.58 10.85 5.96
N ILE A 124 -6.48 9.91 6.25
CA ILE A 124 -7.17 9.12 5.23
C ILE A 124 -8.68 9.26 5.45
N MET A 125 -9.36 9.81 4.44
CA MET A 125 -10.82 9.82 4.38
C MET A 125 -11.32 8.54 3.69
N GLY A 126 -12.60 8.27 3.73
CA GLY A 126 -13.19 7.10 3.05
C GLY A 126 -13.18 5.83 3.89
N GLY A 127 -12.63 4.74 3.35
CA GLY A 127 -12.67 3.40 3.96
C GLY A 127 -13.62 2.48 3.22
N ASP A 128 -13.14 1.87 2.12
CA ASP A 128 -13.83 0.94 1.22
C ASP A 128 -15.20 1.45 0.72
N ILE A 129 -15.28 2.75 0.38
CA ILE A 129 -16.50 3.39 -0.08
C ILE A 129 -16.29 4.31 -1.27
N GLN A 130 -17.31 4.44 -2.11
CA GLN A 130 -17.34 5.39 -3.21
C GLN A 130 -17.43 6.83 -2.67
N GLY A 131 -16.69 7.77 -3.30
CA GLY A 131 -16.61 9.16 -2.82
C GLY A 131 -17.87 9.98 -3.05
N ASP A 132 -18.81 9.52 -3.87
CA ASP A 132 -20.12 10.13 -4.10
C ASP A 132 -21.19 9.69 -3.08
N ILE A 133 -20.86 8.80 -2.17
CA ILE A 133 -21.73 8.46 -1.03
C ILE A 133 -21.50 9.47 0.09
N HIS A 134 -22.51 10.30 0.34
CA HIS A 134 -22.47 11.37 1.34
C HIS A 134 -21.24 12.30 1.23
N PRO A 135 -20.96 12.87 0.04
CA PRO A 135 -19.78 13.70 -0.19
C PRO A 135 -19.70 14.92 0.74
N GLU A 136 -20.83 15.42 1.22
CA GLU A 136 -20.92 16.52 2.19
C GLU A 136 -20.27 16.15 3.54
N VAL A 137 -20.38 14.89 3.98
CA VAL A 137 -19.77 14.40 5.22
C VAL A 137 -18.26 14.36 5.09
N TRP A 138 -17.76 13.81 3.98
CA TRP A 138 -16.32 13.74 3.72
C TRP A 138 -15.70 15.13 3.56
N ASN A 139 -16.33 16.03 2.80
CA ASN A 139 -15.86 17.39 2.65
C ASN A 139 -15.86 18.17 3.97
N ALA A 140 -16.89 18.02 4.80
CA ALA A 140 -16.98 18.70 6.09
C ALA A 140 -15.82 18.26 7.02
N MET A 141 -15.55 16.94 7.10
CA MET A 141 -14.47 16.39 7.92
C MET A 141 -13.10 16.81 7.40
N ALA A 142 -12.82 16.55 6.12
CA ALA A 142 -11.52 16.80 5.50
C ALA A 142 -11.15 18.28 5.49
N SER A 143 -12.08 19.15 5.13
CA SER A 143 -11.84 20.61 5.15
C SER A 143 -11.61 21.14 6.56
N MET A 144 -12.30 20.58 7.57
CA MET A 144 -12.07 20.98 8.96
C MET A 144 -10.70 20.55 9.44
N ILE A 145 -10.28 19.31 9.12
CA ILE A 145 -8.93 18.83 9.46
C ILE A 145 -7.88 19.71 8.80
N LYS A 146 -7.94 19.91 7.48
CA LYS A 146 -6.98 20.73 6.72
C LYS A 146 -6.97 22.22 7.14
N GLY A 147 -8.09 22.73 7.63
CA GLY A 147 -8.15 24.09 8.17
C GLY A 147 -7.34 24.29 9.46
N ILE A 148 -7.15 23.21 10.23
CA ILE A 148 -6.42 23.20 11.51
C ILE A 148 -5.02 22.65 11.35
N ASP A 149 -4.88 21.58 10.56
CA ASP A 149 -3.66 20.83 10.30
C ASP A 149 -3.32 20.90 8.81
N ARG A 150 -2.45 21.85 8.45
CA ARG A 150 -2.06 22.12 7.05
C ARG A 150 -0.82 21.32 6.63
N ASP A 151 -0.08 20.79 7.59
CA ASP A 151 1.24 20.20 7.36
C ASP A 151 1.17 18.73 7.01
N HIS A 152 0.21 17.98 7.57
CA HIS A 152 0.06 16.57 7.28
C HIS A 152 -0.65 16.32 5.95
N LEU A 153 -0.16 15.30 5.24
CA LEU A 153 -0.74 14.85 3.99
C LEU A 153 -2.12 14.24 4.22
N MET A 154 -3.00 14.39 3.24
CA MET A 154 -4.35 13.84 3.26
C MET A 154 -4.69 13.15 1.95
N THR A 155 -5.36 12.01 2.06
CA THR A 155 -5.88 11.24 0.92
C THR A 155 -7.28 10.68 1.21
N TYR A 156 -7.79 9.89 0.27
CA TYR A 156 -9.08 9.20 0.37
C TYR A 156 -8.92 7.73 -0.03
N HIS A 157 -9.28 6.81 0.86
CA HIS A 157 -9.33 5.37 0.61
C HIS A 157 -10.63 5.01 -0.11
N PRO A 158 -10.59 4.67 -1.41
CA PRO A 158 -11.78 4.39 -2.19
C PRO A 158 -12.26 2.95 -1.98
N ARG A 159 -13.43 2.64 -2.51
CA ARG A 159 -13.88 1.27 -2.68
C ARG A 159 -13.02 0.50 -3.69
N GLY A 160 -12.95 -0.81 -3.53
CA GLY A 160 -12.26 -1.72 -4.45
C GLY A 160 -12.50 -1.44 -5.91
N ARG A 161 -11.42 -1.46 -6.71
CA ARG A 161 -11.36 -1.20 -8.14
C ARG A 161 -11.61 0.26 -8.56
N TYR A 162 -11.54 1.19 -7.59
CA TYR A 162 -11.63 2.63 -7.88
C TYR A 162 -10.34 3.35 -7.50
N THR A 163 -10.15 4.51 -8.13
CA THR A 163 -9.19 5.53 -7.70
C THR A 163 -9.95 6.69 -7.05
N SER A 164 -9.38 7.25 -5.99
CA SER A 164 -9.94 8.45 -5.33
C SER A 164 -10.00 9.67 -6.26
N ALA A 165 -9.16 9.69 -7.31
CA ALA A 165 -9.15 10.77 -8.31
C ALA A 165 -10.49 10.94 -9.03
N LYS A 166 -11.27 9.86 -9.16
CA LYS A 166 -12.60 9.89 -9.78
C LYS A 166 -13.52 10.95 -9.15
N TRP A 167 -13.45 11.11 -7.84
CA TRP A 167 -14.33 12.02 -7.09
C TRP A 167 -13.60 13.25 -6.57
N TRP A 168 -12.35 13.13 -6.18
CA TRP A 168 -11.66 14.10 -5.33
C TRP A 168 -10.49 14.82 -6.00
N ASN A 169 -10.21 14.59 -7.30
CA ASN A 169 -9.02 15.15 -7.94
C ASN A 169 -8.91 16.68 -7.82
N LYS A 170 -10.05 17.37 -7.77
CA LYS A 170 -10.13 18.85 -7.65
C LYS A 170 -10.40 19.33 -6.22
N ALA A 171 -10.55 18.43 -5.24
CA ALA A 171 -10.76 18.82 -3.86
C ALA A 171 -9.48 19.50 -3.31
N SER A 172 -9.66 20.62 -2.59
CA SER A 172 -8.53 21.40 -2.06
C SER A 172 -7.80 20.72 -0.92
N TRP A 173 -8.43 19.73 -0.30
CA TRP A 173 -7.87 19.01 0.84
C TRP A 173 -7.06 17.78 0.45
N ILE A 174 -7.15 17.27 -0.79
CA ILE A 174 -6.44 16.04 -1.20
C ILE A 174 -5.02 16.37 -1.71
N ASP A 175 -4.02 15.75 -1.10
CA ASP A 175 -2.61 15.95 -1.48
C ASP A 175 -2.13 14.89 -2.48
N PHE A 176 -2.56 13.64 -2.31
CA PHE A 176 -2.24 12.51 -3.20
C PHE A 176 -3.44 11.57 -3.31
N HIS A 177 -3.41 10.68 -4.31
CA HIS A 177 -4.49 9.74 -4.56
C HIS A 177 -4.16 8.34 -4.06
N CYS A 178 -5.21 7.62 -3.66
CA CYS A 178 -5.20 6.19 -3.44
C CYS A 178 -6.05 5.47 -4.49
N PHE A 179 -5.70 4.23 -4.76
CA PHE A 179 -6.56 3.27 -5.43
C PHE A 179 -6.53 1.93 -4.71
N GLN A 180 -7.59 1.15 -4.86
CA GLN A 180 -7.69 -0.20 -4.32
C GLN A 180 -7.72 -1.19 -5.48
N SER A 181 -6.61 -1.91 -5.71
CA SER A 181 -6.47 -2.86 -6.82
C SER A 181 -6.83 -4.31 -6.47
N GLY A 182 -6.95 -4.65 -5.17
CA GLY A 182 -7.31 -5.99 -4.68
C GLY A 182 -8.83 -6.22 -4.72
N HIS A 183 -9.33 -7.31 -4.43
CA HIS A 183 -8.95 -8.68 -4.09
C HIS A 183 -9.50 -9.64 -5.14
N ARG A 184 -9.76 -9.13 -6.33
CA ARG A 184 -10.41 -9.83 -7.42
C ARG A 184 -9.38 -10.54 -8.28
N LYS A 185 -9.72 -11.77 -8.71
CA LYS A 185 -8.92 -12.51 -9.68
C LYS A 185 -9.37 -12.20 -11.11
N TYR A 186 -8.49 -12.42 -12.08
CA TYR A 186 -8.87 -12.42 -13.49
C TYR A 186 -10.08 -13.34 -13.72
N ASP A 187 -10.96 -12.93 -14.62
CA ASP A 187 -12.17 -13.65 -14.98
C ASP A 187 -13.26 -13.70 -13.89
N GLN A 188 -13.07 -13.00 -12.78
CA GLN A 188 -14.12 -12.80 -11.79
C GLN A 188 -15.08 -11.71 -12.28
N ARG A 189 -16.24 -12.13 -12.79
CA ARG A 189 -17.25 -11.20 -13.32
C ARG A 189 -17.73 -10.24 -12.24
N MET A 190 -17.79 -8.96 -12.61
CA MET A 190 -18.33 -7.88 -11.78
C MET A 190 -19.67 -7.45 -12.36
N ASN A 191 -20.66 -7.24 -11.49
CA ASN A 191 -21.99 -6.77 -11.87
C ASN A 191 -22.07 -5.25 -12.08
N ASP A 192 -21.01 -4.52 -11.78
CA ASP A 192 -20.95 -3.06 -11.88
C ASP A 192 -20.19 -2.63 -13.13
N LYS A 193 -20.86 -1.94 -14.03
CA LYS A 193 -20.32 -1.45 -15.31
C LYS A 193 -19.54 -0.12 -15.19
N HIS A 194 -19.40 0.44 -13.98
CA HIS A 194 -18.85 1.79 -13.77
C HIS A 194 -17.41 1.81 -13.29
N TYR A 195 -16.71 0.69 -13.37
CA TYR A 195 -15.28 0.64 -12.98
C TYR A 195 -14.39 1.39 -13.99
N PRO A 196 -13.32 2.05 -13.51
CA PRO A 196 -12.43 2.81 -14.37
C PRO A 196 -11.48 1.94 -15.21
N ILE A 197 -11.40 0.63 -14.92
CA ILE A 197 -10.59 -0.33 -15.68
C ILE A 197 -11.47 -1.36 -16.38
N PRO A 198 -11.05 -1.88 -17.54
CA PRO A 198 -11.82 -2.86 -18.30
C PRO A 198 -12.02 -4.18 -17.56
N ASP A 199 -13.12 -4.86 -17.83
CA ASP A 199 -13.32 -6.25 -17.38
C ASP A 199 -12.20 -7.15 -17.93
N GLY A 200 -11.81 -8.16 -17.14
CA GLY A 200 -10.73 -9.08 -17.48
C GLY A 200 -9.32 -8.56 -17.17
N THR A 201 -9.24 -7.40 -16.49
CA THR A 201 -7.98 -6.76 -16.05
C THR A 201 -7.93 -6.56 -14.54
N GLU A 202 -8.69 -7.35 -13.80
CA GLU A 202 -8.93 -7.18 -12.37
C GLU A 202 -7.66 -7.19 -11.53
N GLU A 203 -6.65 -7.94 -11.97
CA GLU A 203 -5.37 -8.04 -11.28
C GLU A 203 -4.30 -7.08 -11.84
N ASP A 204 -4.61 -6.30 -12.88
CA ASP A 204 -3.66 -5.40 -13.53
C ASP A 204 -3.47 -4.10 -12.73
N ALA A 205 -2.83 -4.18 -11.55
CA ALA A 205 -2.63 -3.05 -10.63
C ALA A 205 -1.99 -1.82 -11.30
N TRP A 206 -1.15 -2.02 -12.30
CA TRP A 206 -0.52 -0.96 -13.09
C TRP A 206 -1.53 -0.06 -13.84
N MET A 207 -2.69 -0.60 -14.25
CA MET A 207 -3.70 0.18 -14.97
C MET A 207 -4.36 1.24 -14.10
N TYR A 208 -4.41 1.04 -12.78
CA TYR A 208 -4.96 2.03 -11.85
C TYR A 208 -4.08 3.27 -11.76
N VAL A 209 -2.76 3.11 -11.89
CA VAL A 209 -1.83 4.24 -11.97
C VAL A 209 -2.11 5.06 -13.21
N ASP A 210 -2.19 4.42 -14.38
CA ASP A 210 -2.49 5.07 -15.66
C ASP A 210 -3.85 5.78 -15.61
N SER A 211 -4.88 5.09 -15.07
CA SER A 211 -6.21 5.65 -14.88
C SER A 211 -6.19 6.87 -13.96
N THR A 212 -5.46 6.81 -12.84
CA THR A 212 -5.37 7.92 -11.90
C THR A 212 -4.68 9.13 -12.54
N TRP A 213 -3.62 8.92 -13.31
CA TRP A 213 -2.87 9.99 -13.96
C TRP A 213 -3.58 10.61 -15.17
N SER A 214 -4.66 9.97 -15.64
CA SER A 214 -5.53 10.59 -16.65
C SER A 214 -6.26 11.83 -16.12
N TYR A 215 -6.50 11.91 -14.81
CA TYR A 215 -7.11 13.06 -14.13
C TYR A 215 -6.11 14.22 -14.00
N LYS A 216 -6.59 15.46 -14.16
CA LYS A 216 -5.76 16.67 -14.09
C LYS A 216 -6.25 17.61 -12.99
N PRO A 217 -5.37 18.21 -12.17
CA PRO A 217 -3.90 18.07 -12.18
C PRO A 217 -3.46 16.65 -11.78
N VAL A 218 -2.30 16.23 -12.30
CA VAL A 218 -1.69 14.97 -11.87
C VAL A 218 -1.19 15.12 -10.43
N LYS A 219 -1.48 14.11 -9.61
CA LYS A 219 -1.00 14.02 -8.22
C LYS A 219 -0.28 12.69 -8.00
N PRO A 220 0.57 12.58 -6.99
CA PRO A 220 1.12 11.29 -6.59
C PRO A 220 0.01 10.28 -6.29
N VAL A 221 0.29 9.00 -6.48
CA VAL A 221 -0.69 7.92 -6.26
C VAL A 221 -0.05 6.73 -5.56
N ILE A 222 -0.81 6.06 -4.72
CA ILE A 222 -0.42 4.83 -4.02
C ILE A 222 -1.50 3.76 -4.17
N ASP A 223 -1.07 2.49 -4.27
CA ASP A 223 -1.96 1.35 -4.09
C ASP A 223 -2.12 1.12 -2.59
N ASP A 224 -3.25 1.54 -2.03
CA ASP A 224 -3.47 1.52 -0.59
C ASP A 224 -4.22 0.26 -0.11
N GLU A 225 -4.79 -0.52 -1.05
CA GLU A 225 -5.35 -1.83 -0.76
C GLU A 225 -5.23 -2.77 -1.97
N PRO A 226 -4.07 -3.41 -2.18
CA PRO A 226 -3.91 -4.51 -3.13
C PRO A 226 -4.53 -5.80 -2.59
N SER A 227 -4.38 -6.93 -3.30
CA SER A 227 -4.71 -8.23 -2.74
C SER A 227 -3.84 -8.54 -1.52
N TYR A 228 -4.45 -9.05 -0.45
CA TYR A 228 -3.76 -9.39 0.80
C TYR A 228 -3.35 -10.85 0.83
N GLU A 229 -2.13 -11.12 1.31
CA GLU A 229 -1.66 -12.49 1.53
C GLU A 229 -2.59 -13.24 2.47
N GLY A 230 -2.92 -14.48 2.13
CA GLY A 230 -3.80 -15.33 2.93
C GLY A 230 -5.30 -15.10 2.76
N ILE A 231 -5.76 -14.06 2.05
CA ILE A 231 -7.18 -13.91 1.70
C ILE A 231 -7.56 -14.86 0.55
N PRO A 232 -8.76 -15.48 0.56
CA PRO A 232 -9.25 -16.24 -0.58
C PRO A 232 -9.30 -15.40 -1.86
N LYS A 233 -8.84 -15.93 -2.97
CA LYS A 233 -8.94 -15.25 -4.28
C LYS A 233 -10.39 -14.99 -4.62
N GLY A 234 -10.72 -13.71 -4.86
CA GLY A 234 -12.11 -13.30 -5.05
C GLY A 234 -12.87 -12.93 -3.79
N LEU A 235 -12.26 -13.04 -2.62
CA LEU A 235 -12.65 -12.49 -1.33
C LEU A 235 -13.59 -13.37 -0.48
N HIS A 236 -14.69 -13.88 -1.04
CA HIS A 236 -15.82 -14.42 -0.25
C HIS A 236 -15.95 -15.93 -0.26
N ASP A 237 -15.30 -16.62 -1.16
CA ASP A 237 -15.33 -18.09 -1.21
C ASP A 237 -14.15 -18.65 -0.42
N ALA A 238 -14.44 -19.23 0.74
CA ALA A 238 -13.42 -19.79 1.63
C ALA A 238 -12.71 -21.02 1.07
N ASP A 239 -13.26 -21.65 0.03
CA ASP A 239 -12.66 -22.82 -0.64
C ASP A 239 -11.69 -22.42 -1.77
N GLU A 240 -11.69 -21.16 -2.19
CA GLU A 240 -10.74 -20.67 -3.19
C GLU A 240 -9.30 -20.65 -2.67
N GLU A 241 -8.36 -20.78 -3.60
CA GLU A 241 -6.94 -20.59 -3.32
C GLU A 241 -6.68 -19.25 -2.63
N ARG A 242 -5.67 -19.20 -1.77
CA ARG A 242 -5.25 -17.97 -1.09
C ARG A 242 -4.26 -17.19 -1.96
N TRP A 243 -4.33 -15.85 -1.87
CA TRP A 243 -3.26 -15.00 -2.37
C TRP A 243 -1.96 -15.34 -1.67
N GLN A 244 -0.90 -15.57 -2.44
CA GLN A 244 0.42 -15.98 -1.97
C GLN A 244 1.41 -14.82 -2.01
N ASP A 245 2.59 -15.01 -1.43
CA ASP A 245 3.67 -14.04 -1.42
C ASP A 245 4.06 -13.55 -2.82
N TYR A 246 4.11 -14.42 -3.82
CA TYR A 246 4.41 -14.05 -5.20
C TYR A 246 3.30 -13.20 -5.85
N ASP A 247 2.05 -13.37 -5.43
CA ASP A 247 0.94 -12.54 -5.90
C ASP A 247 1.06 -11.12 -5.33
N VAL A 248 1.26 -10.98 -4.01
CA VAL A 248 1.38 -9.65 -3.39
C VAL A 248 2.64 -8.92 -3.84
N ARG A 249 3.75 -9.63 -4.14
CA ARG A 249 4.91 -9.04 -4.79
C ARG A 249 4.56 -8.50 -6.17
N ARG A 250 3.83 -9.26 -7.00
CA ARG A 250 3.39 -8.83 -8.33
C ARG A 250 2.60 -7.52 -8.25
N TYR A 251 1.62 -7.41 -7.35
CA TYR A 251 0.88 -6.16 -7.14
C TYR A 251 1.81 -5.00 -6.79
N ALA A 252 2.74 -5.22 -5.88
CA ALA A 252 3.69 -4.20 -5.42
C ALA A 252 4.59 -3.70 -6.55
N TYR A 253 5.25 -4.61 -7.26
CA TYR A 253 6.15 -4.24 -8.36
C TYR A 253 5.40 -3.63 -9.54
N TRP A 254 4.23 -4.15 -9.89
CA TRP A 254 3.43 -3.59 -10.98
C TRP A 254 2.96 -2.17 -10.68
N SER A 255 2.43 -1.91 -9.50
CA SER A 255 2.00 -0.56 -9.10
C SER A 255 3.18 0.41 -9.07
N VAL A 256 4.27 0.06 -8.40
CA VAL A 256 5.41 0.96 -8.22
C VAL A 256 6.14 1.21 -9.54
N PHE A 257 6.35 0.19 -10.38
CA PHE A 257 7.03 0.37 -11.66
C PHE A 257 6.19 1.13 -12.69
N ALA A 258 4.87 1.06 -12.58
CA ALA A 258 3.95 1.88 -13.37
C ALA A 258 3.95 3.36 -12.94
N GLY A 259 4.56 3.71 -11.80
CA GLY A 259 4.71 5.09 -11.37
C GLY A 259 4.10 5.43 -10.00
N SER A 260 3.46 4.48 -9.34
CA SER A 260 2.99 4.69 -7.96
C SER A 260 4.15 5.12 -7.04
N CYS A 261 3.89 6.06 -6.15
CA CYS A 261 4.89 6.54 -5.19
C CYS A 261 5.07 5.60 -3.99
N GLY A 262 4.24 4.56 -3.88
CA GLY A 262 4.32 3.57 -2.82
C GLY A 262 3.33 2.43 -3.04
N HIS A 263 3.36 1.50 -2.10
CA HIS A 263 2.52 0.31 -2.10
C HIS A 263 2.22 -0.10 -0.66
N THR A 264 1.03 -0.61 -0.43
CA THR A 264 0.61 -1.13 0.88
C THR A 264 0.57 -2.65 0.82
N TYR A 265 1.19 -3.31 1.76
CA TYR A 265 1.03 -4.74 1.99
C TYR A 265 -0.14 -4.99 2.95
N GLY A 266 -0.83 -6.09 2.78
CA GLY A 266 -1.81 -6.59 3.74
C GLY A 266 -1.74 -8.11 3.87
N HIS A 267 -2.15 -8.61 5.03
CA HIS A 267 -2.33 -10.03 5.30
C HIS A 267 -3.68 -10.25 5.97
N ASN A 268 -4.38 -11.31 5.61
CA ASN A 268 -5.70 -11.64 6.15
C ASN A 268 -5.78 -11.50 7.67
N SER A 269 -4.86 -12.12 8.37
CA SER A 269 -4.87 -12.15 9.84
C SER A 269 -4.36 -10.85 10.47
N ILE A 270 -3.41 -10.15 9.83
CA ILE A 270 -2.85 -8.91 10.37
C ILE A 270 -3.87 -7.78 10.26
N MET A 271 -4.51 -7.61 9.09
CA MET A 271 -5.41 -6.49 8.89
C MET A 271 -6.55 -6.45 9.91
N GLN A 272 -7.00 -7.59 10.37
CA GLN A 272 -8.04 -7.74 11.39
C GLN A 272 -7.52 -8.09 12.79
N MET A 273 -6.19 -8.11 13.01
CA MET A 273 -5.56 -8.51 14.27
C MET A 273 -6.17 -9.79 14.85
N LEU A 274 -6.23 -10.85 14.01
CA LEU A 274 -6.92 -12.09 14.31
C LEU A 274 -6.26 -12.82 15.50
N LYS A 275 -7.05 -13.15 16.51
CA LYS A 275 -6.64 -13.88 17.72
C LYS A 275 -7.41 -15.18 17.85
N PRO A 276 -6.92 -16.16 18.63
CA PRO A 276 -7.71 -17.37 18.93
C PRO A 276 -9.10 -17.02 19.46
N GLY A 277 -10.13 -17.66 18.90
CA GLY A 277 -11.52 -17.44 19.30
C GLY A 277 -12.21 -16.22 18.66
N TYR A 278 -11.48 -15.45 17.82
CA TYR A 278 -12.10 -14.37 17.05
C TYR A 278 -12.64 -14.93 15.72
N HIS A 279 -13.75 -14.35 15.27
CA HIS A 279 -14.25 -14.61 13.92
C HIS A 279 -13.36 -13.95 12.87
N THR A 280 -13.05 -14.68 11.80
CA THR A 280 -12.37 -14.12 10.64
C THR A 280 -13.36 -13.44 9.71
N GLY A 281 -12.96 -12.32 9.11
CA GLY A 281 -13.73 -11.68 8.05
C GLY A 281 -13.68 -12.44 6.72
N TYR A 282 -12.61 -13.22 6.51
CA TYR A 282 -12.36 -13.95 5.25
C TYR A 282 -11.71 -15.29 5.55
N GLY A 283 -12.25 -16.35 4.95
CA GLY A 283 -11.82 -17.72 5.21
C GLY A 283 -12.70 -18.43 6.22
N ARG A 284 -12.12 -19.32 7.02
CA ARG A 284 -12.85 -20.14 8.00
C ARG A 284 -12.33 -19.92 9.41
N ASP A 285 -13.25 -19.76 10.35
CA ASP A 285 -12.93 -19.62 11.77
C ASP A 285 -12.14 -20.83 12.28
N GLY A 286 -11.05 -20.54 12.99
CA GLY A 286 -10.17 -21.56 13.57
C GLY A 286 -9.16 -22.18 12.61
N GLU A 287 -9.26 -21.94 11.29
CA GLU A 287 -8.31 -22.43 10.29
C GLU A 287 -7.24 -21.40 9.94
N GLU A 288 -7.53 -20.10 10.18
CA GLU A 288 -6.61 -19.02 9.86
C GLU A 288 -5.52 -18.86 10.94
N VAL A 289 -4.31 -18.52 10.52
CA VAL A 289 -3.22 -18.20 11.44
C VAL A 289 -3.53 -16.93 12.23
N THR A 290 -2.94 -16.77 13.39
CA THR A 290 -3.08 -15.54 14.18
C THR A 290 -2.24 -14.40 13.59
N TRP A 291 -2.56 -13.16 13.96
CA TRP A 291 -1.84 -11.99 13.48
C TRP A 291 -0.33 -12.05 13.75
N TYR A 292 0.09 -12.54 14.93
CA TYR A 292 1.51 -12.63 15.28
C TYR A 292 2.23 -13.76 14.55
N GLN A 293 1.56 -14.85 14.18
CA GLN A 293 2.12 -15.89 13.30
C GLN A 293 2.29 -15.34 11.88
N ALA A 294 1.33 -14.56 11.40
CA ALA A 294 1.34 -13.93 10.08
C ALA A 294 2.49 -12.92 9.90
N LEU A 295 3.10 -12.39 10.97
CA LEU A 295 4.32 -11.58 10.88
C LEU A 295 5.54 -12.34 10.35
N ASN A 296 5.45 -13.67 10.25
CA ASN A 296 6.44 -14.51 9.59
C ASN A 296 6.06 -14.90 8.16
N ALA A 297 4.92 -14.42 7.66
CA ALA A 297 4.50 -14.65 6.28
C ALA A 297 5.59 -14.17 5.30
N PRO A 298 5.83 -14.90 4.21
CA PRO A 298 6.88 -14.54 3.26
C PRO A 298 6.67 -13.15 2.68
N GLY A 299 5.47 -12.80 2.22
CA GLY A 299 5.19 -11.50 1.63
C GLY A 299 5.45 -10.33 2.58
N PHE A 300 5.10 -10.46 3.87
CA PHE A 300 5.39 -9.45 4.90
C PHE A 300 6.90 -9.11 4.95
N ASN A 301 7.74 -10.12 4.87
CA ASN A 301 9.19 -9.95 5.01
C ASN A 301 9.91 -9.61 3.68
N GLN A 302 9.23 -9.75 2.53
CA GLN A 302 9.80 -9.53 1.21
C GLN A 302 9.58 -8.12 0.65
N MET A 303 8.59 -7.37 1.16
CA MET A 303 8.29 -6.00 0.69
C MET A 303 9.49 -5.05 0.81
N LYS A 304 10.37 -5.29 1.77
CA LYS A 304 11.60 -4.51 1.94
C LYS A 304 12.49 -4.49 0.69
N TYR A 305 12.53 -5.59 -0.08
CA TYR A 305 13.41 -5.69 -1.24
C TYR A 305 13.02 -4.73 -2.37
N LEU A 306 11.72 -4.51 -2.56
CA LEU A 306 11.24 -3.47 -3.46
C LEU A 306 11.66 -2.07 -2.98
N LYS A 307 11.45 -1.78 -1.70
CA LYS A 307 11.83 -0.50 -1.10
C LYS A 307 13.34 -0.26 -1.20
N ASP A 308 14.15 -1.25 -0.84
CA ASP A 308 15.61 -1.16 -0.87
C ASP A 308 16.10 -0.91 -2.30
N LEU A 309 15.52 -1.61 -3.30
CA LEU A 309 15.81 -1.38 -4.71
C LEU A 309 15.47 0.06 -5.12
N MET A 310 14.29 0.57 -4.78
CA MET A 310 13.86 1.92 -5.14
C MET A 310 14.75 2.99 -4.52
N LEU A 311 15.19 2.80 -3.27
CA LEU A 311 16.04 3.75 -2.55
C LEU A 311 17.52 3.65 -2.93
N SER A 312 17.95 2.55 -3.53
CA SER A 312 19.34 2.40 -4.01
C SER A 312 19.68 3.20 -5.27
N LEU A 313 18.66 3.69 -5.97
CA LEU A 313 18.77 4.44 -7.22
C LEU A 313 18.20 5.86 -7.05
N PRO A 314 18.50 6.83 -7.95
CA PRO A 314 17.92 8.17 -7.91
C PRO A 314 16.39 8.12 -8.07
N TYR A 315 15.68 8.05 -6.96
CA TYR A 315 14.23 7.81 -6.91
C TYR A 315 13.42 8.88 -7.64
N PHE A 316 13.77 10.15 -7.47
CA PHE A 316 13.00 11.27 -8.03
C PHE A 316 13.20 11.47 -9.55
N ASP A 317 14.21 10.84 -10.12
CA ASP A 317 14.44 10.84 -11.59
C ASP A 317 13.61 9.75 -12.29
N ARG A 318 12.94 8.92 -11.52
CA ARG A 318 12.24 7.73 -12.00
C ARG A 318 10.96 8.08 -12.76
N ILE A 319 10.82 7.54 -13.95
CA ILE A 319 9.59 7.57 -14.76
C ILE A 319 9.24 6.16 -15.26
N PRO A 320 7.95 5.80 -15.36
CA PRO A 320 7.55 4.59 -16.10
C PRO A 320 7.85 4.78 -17.60
N ASP A 321 8.45 3.77 -18.21
CA ASP A 321 8.78 3.82 -19.64
C ASP A 321 8.69 2.44 -20.29
N GLN A 322 7.52 2.11 -20.83
CA GLN A 322 7.29 0.82 -21.50
C GLN A 322 7.98 0.71 -22.85
N SER A 323 8.51 1.81 -23.41
CA SER A 323 9.26 1.80 -24.69
C SER A 323 10.64 1.15 -24.60
N ILE A 324 11.08 0.82 -23.38
CA ILE A 324 12.28 -0.02 -23.13
C ILE A 324 12.06 -1.43 -23.65
N ILE A 325 10.83 -1.94 -23.60
CA ILE A 325 10.46 -3.30 -24.02
C ILE A 325 10.21 -3.28 -25.52
N VAL A 326 11.02 -4.05 -26.28
CA VAL A 326 10.92 -4.12 -27.72
C VAL A 326 10.03 -5.27 -28.16
N GLY A 327 8.95 -4.95 -28.87
CA GLY A 327 7.97 -5.92 -29.34
C GLY A 327 6.76 -6.07 -28.42
N ASN A 328 6.23 -7.28 -28.31
CA ASN A 328 5.06 -7.56 -27.47
C ASN A 328 5.43 -7.55 -25.98
N ASN A 329 4.75 -6.70 -25.23
CA ASN A 329 4.98 -6.55 -23.80
C ASN A 329 4.26 -7.61 -22.94
N GLY A 330 3.45 -8.49 -23.54
CA GLY A 330 2.64 -9.46 -22.81
C GLY A 330 1.37 -8.87 -22.22
N LYS A 331 0.52 -9.76 -21.69
CA LYS A 331 -0.75 -9.45 -21.00
C LYS A 331 -0.84 -10.27 -19.74
N ARG A 332 -1.65 -9.83 -18.78
CA ARG A 332 -1.86 -10.53 -17.51
C ARG A 332 -0.50 -10.91 -16.88
N TYR A 333 -0.34 -12.11 -16.37
CA TYR A 333 0.89 -12.59 -15.70
C TYR A 333 2.17 -12.50 -16.56
N GLN A 334 2.05 -12.43 -17.88
CA GLN A 334 3.21 -12.26 -18.77
C GLN A 334 3.59 -10.79 -19.01
N ARG A 335 2.82 -9.85 -18.46
CA ARG A 335 3.11 -8.42 -18.60
C ARG A 335 4.42 -8.05 -17.94
N LEU A 336 5.29 -7.43 -18.72
CA LEU A 336 6.52 -6.79 -18.24
C LEU A 336 6.21 -5.34 -17.88
N ILE A 337 6.72 -4.86 -16.76
CA ILE A 337 6.61 -3.45 -16.35
C ILE A 337 8.00 -2.85 -16.27
N ALA A 338 8.21 -1.74 -16.97
CA ALA A 338 9.49 -1.06 -17.06
C ALA A 338 9.43 0.36 -16.48
N THR A 339 10.49 0.73 -15.78
CA THR A 339 10.71 2.08 -15.27
C THR A 339 12.18 2.45 -15.42
N ARG A 340 12.51 3.75 -15.52
CA ARG A 340 13.87 4.22 -15.61
C ARG A 340 14.09 5.59 -14.99
N GLY A 341 15.35 5.89 -14.65
CA GLY A 341 15.88 7.23 -14.50
C GLY A 341 16.64 7.66 -15.77
N ASN A 342 17.55 8.61 -15.60
CA ASN A 342 18.40 9.07 -16.70
C ASN A 342 19.52 8.07 -17.04
N ASP A 343 20.02 7.35 -16.05
CA ASP A 343 21.22 6.50 -16.12
C ASP A 343 21.01 5.08 -15.60
N TYR A 344 19.78 4.70 -15.33
CA TYR A 344 19.37 3.33 -14.96
C TYR A 344 18.00 2.98 -15.53
N LEU A 345 17.76 1.68 -15.74
CA LEU A 345 16.44 1.13 -16.05
C LEU A 345 16.21 -0.16 -15.27
N MET A 346 14.96 -0.45 -15.02
CA MET A 346 14.51 -1.65 -14.32
C MET A 346 13.28 -2.23 -15.01
N ILE A 347 13.22 -3.55 -15.13
CA ILE A 347 12.08 -4.28 -15.68
C ILE A 347 11.69 -5.38 -14.73
N TYR A 348 10.47 -5.33 -14.18
CA TYR A 348 9.91 -6.42 -13.42
C TYR A 348 9.31 -7.47 -14.35
N ASN A 349 9.61 -8.73 -14.08
CA ASN A 349 9.22 -9.89 -14.87
C ASN A 349 8.71 -11.00 -13.93
N TYR A 350 7.39 -11.12 -13.84
CA TYR A 350 6.72 -12.06 -12.94
C TYR A 350 6.90 -13.52 -13.35
N THR A 351 6.95 -13.81 -14.65
CA THR A 351 7.02 -15.20 -15.18
C THR A 351 8.40 -15.66 -15.57
N CYS A 352 9.43 -14.83 -15.38
CA CYS A 352 10.79 -15.07 -15.91
C CYS A 352 10.80 -15.38 -17.41
N SER A 353 9.91 -14.77 -18.18
CA SER A 353 9.89 -14.90 -19.63
C SER A 353 11.07 -14.19 -20.29
N SER A 354 11.41 -14.58 -21.52
CA SER A 354 12.43 -13.89 -22.31
C SER A 354 12.01 -12.46 -22.63
N MET A 355 12.92 -11.49 -22.46
CA MET A 355 12.72 -10.06 -22.69
C MET A 355 13.64 -9.54 -23.77
N LYS A 356 13.13 -8.70 -24.67
CA LYS A 356 13.93 -7.93 -25.62
C LYS A 356 13.91 -6.46 -25.18
N LEU A 357 15.07 -5.89 -24.86
CA LEU A 357 15.20 -4.62 -24.16
C LEU A 357 16.09 -3.63 -24.92
N ASP A 358 15.67 -2.39 -25.00
CA ASP A 358 16.46 -1.30 -25.60
C ASP A 358 17.24 -0.54 -24.52
N LEU A 359 18.52 -0.85 -24.38
CA LEU A 359 19.41 -0.22 -23.41
C LEU A 359 19.79 1.23 -23.76
N ARG A 360 19.46 1.70 -24.98
CA ARG A 360 19.72 3.08 -25.43
C ARG A 360 18.82 4.10 -24.74
N LYS A 361 17.83 3.64 -23.97
CA LYS A 361 16.89 4.51 -23.23
C LYS A 361 17.50 5.22 -22.03
N ILE A 362 18.71 4.87 -21.66
CA ILE A 362 19.50 5.48 -20.57
C ILE A 362 20.88 5.89 -21.07
N SER A 363 21.54 6.81 -20.31
CA SER A 363 22.88 7.34 -20.65
C SER A 363 23.97 6.27 -20.65
N GLY A 364 25.13 6.64 -21.16
CA GLY A 364 26.36 5.84 -21.19
C GLY A 364 26.53 4.95 -22.43
N GLY A 365 27.78 4.66 -22.80
CA GLY A 365 28.11 3.78 -23.90
C GLY A 365 27.99 2.29 -23.61
N LYS A 366 28.10 1.94 -22.36
CA LYS A 366 27.97 0.58 -21.80
C LYS A 366 27.10 0.56 -20.57
N LYS A 367 26.51 -0.59 -20.27
CA LYS A 367 25.61 -0.83 -19.13
C LYS A 367 26.04 -2.04 -18.34
N LYS A 368 26.31 -1.87 -17.05
CA LYS A 368 26.39 -2.98 -16.11
C LYS A 368 24.99 -3.48 -15.81
N THR A 369 24.80 -4.79 -15.75
CA THR A 369 23.48 -5.39 -15.60
C THR A 369 23.42 -6.43 -14.51
N TRP A 370 22.26 -6.52 -13.84
CA TRP A 370 21.97 -7.47 -12.78
C TRP A 370 20.59 -8.08 -12.97
N TRP A 371 20.43 -9.25 -12.41
CA TRP A 371 19.13 -9.84 -12.09
C TRP A 371 18.95 -9.84 -10.58
N MET A 372 17.84 -9.28 -10.11
CA MET A 372 17.42 -9.35 -8.72
C MET A 372 16.29 -10.37 -8.59
N ASP A 373 16.45 -11.37 -7.74
CA ASP A 373 15.37 -12.25 -7.31
C ASP A 373 14.45 -11.46 -6.36
N ALA A 374 13.17 -11.33 -6.70
CA ALA A 374 12.26 -10.46 -5.95
C ALA A 374 11.85 -11.05 -4.59
N ALA A 375 11.94 -12.37 -4.42
CA ALA A 375 11.61 -13.06 -3.17
C ALA A 375 12.73 -12.98 -2.12
N THR A 376 13.97 -12.81 -2.55
CA THR A 376 15.14 -12.84 -1.66
C THR A 376 15.95 -11.55 -1.66
N GLY A 377 15.69 -10.65 -2.61
CA GLY A 377 16.50 -9.47 -2.83
C GLY A 377 17.90 -9.74 -3.38
N LYS A 378 18.24 -11.01 -3.67
CA LYS A 378 19.57 -11.41 -4.12
C LYS A 378 19.86 -10.84 -5.50
N LEU A 379 20.94 -10.08 -5.60
CA LEU A 379 21.47 -9.56 -6.85
C LEU A 379 22.47 -10.56 -7.48
N THR A 380 22.30 -10.82 -8.76
CA THR A 380 23.24 -11.59 -9.57
C THR A 380 23.74 -10.72 -10.71
N TYR A 381 25.03 -10.44 -10.74
CA TYR A 381 25.65 -9.70 -11.84
C TYR A 381 25.61 -10.55 -13.11
N ILE A 382 25.11 -9.98 -14.21
CA ILE A 382 24.97 -10.65 -15.50
C ILE A 382 26.17 -10.34 -16.39
N GLY A 383 26.65 -9.09 -16.37
CA GLY A 383 27.74 -8.64 -17.21
C GLY A 383 27.54 -7.20 -17.73
N GLU A 384 28.42 -6.79 -18.60
CA GLU A 384 28.39 -5.47 -19.23
C GLU A 384 27.93 -5.60 -20.69
N PHE A 385 26.96 -4.79 -21.09
CA PHE A 385 26.47 -4.75 -22.48
C PHE A 385 26.74 -3.39 -23.12
N ALA A 386 26.98 -3.41 -24.41
CA ALA A 386 27.03 -2.19 -25.21
C ALA A 386 25.63 -1.51 -25.26
N ASN A 387 25.61 -0.24 -25.58
CA ASN A 387 24.42 0.57 -25.74
C ASN A 387 23.60 0.17 -26.99
N LYS A 388 22.87 -0.94 -26.89
CA LYS A 388 22.09 -1.55 -27.99
C LYS A 388 20.85 -2.28 -27.45
N THR A 389 20.04 -2.77 -28.36
CA THR A 389 18.97 -3.73 -28.01
C THR A 389 19.58 -5.08 -27.68
N ILE A 390 19.14 -5.69 -26.58
CA ILE A 390 19.57 -7.02 -26.14
C ILE A 390 18.36 -7.94 -25.97
N THR A 391 18.60 -9.25 -25.97
CA THR A 391 17.63 -10.24 -25.50
C THR A 391 18.20 -10.88 -24.24
N PHE A 392 17.42 -10.85 -23.16
CA PHE A 392 17.76 -11.47 -21.89
C PHE A 392 16.71 -12.51 -21.51
N ARG A 393 17.17 -13.67 -21.07
CA ARG A 393 16.33 -14.75 -20.53
C ARG A 393 16.80 -15.04 -19.12
N PRO A 394 15.97 -14.76 -18.09
CA PRO A 394 16.28 -15.17 -16.71
C PRO A 394 16.42 -16.69 -16.61
N GLN A 395 17.31 -17.15 -15.75
CA GLN A 395 17.32 -18.57 -15.37
C GLN A 395 16.11 -18.85 -14.48
N LYS A 396 15.38 -19.92 -14.78
CA LYS A 396 14.30 -20.42 -13.93
C LYS A 396 14.85 -21.57 -13.11
N PRO A 397 14.95 -21.43 -11.79
CA PRO A 397 15.10 -22.61 -10.92
C PRO A 397 13.82 -23.47 -10.98
N ASP A 398 13.96 -24.76 -10.83
CA ASP A 398 12.83 -25.68 -10.95
C ASP A 398 11.80 -25.51 -9.81
N GLY A 399 10.51 -25.48 -10.14
CA GLY A 399 9.38 -25.78 -9.25
C GLY A 399 8.76 -24.64 -8.45
N TYR A 400 9.23 -23.39 -8.54
CA TYR A 400 8.66 -22.22 -7.84
C TYR A 400 8.39 -21.06 -8.82
N ILE A 401 7.42 -20.18 -8.50
CA ILE A 401 7.23 -18.94 -9.26
C ILE A 401 8.36 -17.98 -8.86
N HIS A 402 9.40 -17.94 -9.69
CA HIS A 402 10.51 -17.01 -9.55
C HIS A 402 10.18 -15.75 -10.34
N ASP A 403 9.87 -14.69 -9.63
CA ASP A 403 9.77 -13.36 -10.19
C ASP A 403 11.04 -12.56 -9.90
N GLY A 404 11.32 -11.57 -10.71
CA GLY A 404 12.52 -10.76 -10.50
C GLY A 404 12.59 -9.52 -11.34
N VAL A 405 13.68 -8.78 -11.13
CA VAL A 405 13.93 -7.50 -11.78
C VAL A 405 15.23 -7.56 -12.57
N PHE A 406 15.14 -7.27 -13.87
CA PHE A 406 16.32 -6.93 -14.66
C PHE A 406 16.69 -5.47 -14.39
N ILE A 407 17.94 -5.21 -14.06
CA ILE A 407 18.49 -3.89 -13.76
C ILE A 407 19.63 -3.61 -14.71
N ALA A 408 19.63 -2.45 -15.37
CA ALA A 408 20.77 -1.96 -16.14
C ALA A 408 21.11 -0.54 -15.68
N ILE A 409 22.39 -0.29 -15.48
CA ILE A 409 22.93 0.98 -15.00
C ILE A 409 24.07 1.40 -15.92
N ASP A 410 24.17 2.69 -16.23
CA ASP A 410 25.32 3.27 -16.91
C ASP A 410 26.62 2.84 -16.21
N SER A 411 27.56 2.27 -16.95
CA SER A 411 28.78 1.68 -16.38
C SER A 411 29.66 2.66 -15.60
N ASP A 412 29.50 3.97 -15.85
CA ASP A 412 30.21 5.03 -15.14
C ASP A 412 29.59 5.36 -13.76
N LYS A 413 28.40 4.81 -13.46
CA LYS A 413 27.67 5.02 -12.20
C LYS A 413 27.91 3.89 -11.22
N LYS A 414 27.89 4.24 -9.93
CA LYS A 414 28.15 3.31 -8.82
C LYS A 414 26.96 3.24 -7.86
N TYR A 415 25.81 2.81 -8.33
CA TYR A 415 24.61 2.63 -7.48
C TYR A 415 24.55 1.25 -6.83
N LEU A 416 25.03 0.22 -7.54
CA LEU A 416 25.10 -1.15 -7.03
C LEU A 416 26.55 -1.64 -7.10
N SER A 417 27.00 -2.38 -6.09
CA SER A 417 28.31 -3.02 -6.11
C SER A 417 28.30 -4.27 -7.00
N GLU A 418 29.43 -4.56 -7.64
CA GLU A 418 29.63 -5.83 -8.36
C GLU A 418 29.61 -7.03 -7.41
N ASN A 419 29.83 -6.79 -6.10
CA ASN A 419 29.87 -7.79 -5.03
C ASN A 419 28.50 -8.14 -4.44
N LYS A 420 27.38 -7.79 -5.09
CA LYS A 420 26.03 -8.32 -4.81
C LYS A 420 25.29 -7.68 -3.61
N GLU A 421 25.63 -6.47 -3.20
CA GLU A 421 24.92 -5.78 -2.11
C GLU A 421 24.44 -4.41 -2.57
N PHE A 422 23.29 -3.95 -2.04
CA PHE A 422 22.89 -2.56 -2.17
C PHE A 422 23.92 -1.70 -1.42
N ILE A 423 24.47 -0.68 -2.10
CA ILE A 423 25.37 0.25 -1.44
C ILE A 423 24.52 1.06 -0.45
N GLU A 424 24.71 0.82 0.85
CA GLU A 424 24.15 1.71 1.87
C GLU A 424 24.62 3.13 1.59
N LYS A 425 23.68 4.05 1.37
CA LYS A 425 24.00 5.46 1.41
C LYS A 425 24.37 5.77 2.85
N LYS A 426 25.66 5.99 3.12
CA LYS A 426 26.07 6.70 4.35
C LYS A 426 25.48 8.10 4.24
N GLU A 427 24.52 8.42 5.13
CA GLU A 427 24.02 9.76 5.33
C GLU A 427 25.14 10.73 5.72
#